data_fe5d3717146fe14f6e0ae5fe160afded
#
_entry.id   fe5d3717146fe14f6e0ae5fe160afded
#
_cell.length_a   1.000
_cell.length_b   1.000
_cell.length_c   1.000
_cell.angle_alpha   90.00
_cell.angle_beta   90.00
_cell.angle_gamma   90.00
#
_symmetry.space_group_name_H-M   'P 1'
#
loop_
_entity.id
_entity.type
_entity.pdbx_description
1 polymer ?
#
loop_
_entity_poly.entity_id
_entity_poly.type
_entity_poly.pdbx_seq_one_letter_code
_entity_poly.pdbx_strand_id
1 'polypeptide(L)'
;MRPPTVSRDVLAQRLCVTTLGLTTLVLVAACTRTTRTIILAPTPEAETAGPSTAATLGVPPGHLPKPGECRVWIPGVPPGRQPRPKSRSCAGIEAVAPAGSWIIYRPTADRRLVHVREVDRARAGVVVRIRVFEAESGKFVRDENP
;
A
#
# COMPACT_ATOMS: atom_id res chain seq x y z
N MET A 1 28.79 6.20 -25.94
CA MET A 1 27.78 6.67 -26.90
C MET A 1 27.38 5.50 -27.78
N ARG A 2 26.14 4.99 -27.61
CA ARG A 2 25.60 3.91 -28.45
C ARG A 2 24.53 4.51 -29.35
N PRO A 3 24.47 4.20 -30.66
CA PRO A 3 23.45 4.74 -31.55
C PRO A 3 22.09 4.03 -31.33
N PRO A 4 20.96 4.68 -31.64
CA PRO A 4 19.64 4.10 -31.51
C PRO A 4 19.39 3.09 -32.63
N THR A 5 18.87 1.93 -32.27
CA THR A 5 18.40 0.89 -33.19
C THR A 5 17.07 1.33 -33.80
N VAL A 6 17.08 1.57 -35.11
CA VAL A 6 15.89 1.84 -35.89
C VAL A 6 15.11 0.55 -36.09
N SER A 7 13.85 0.55 -35.68
CA SER A 7 12.93 -0.59 -35.84
C SER A 7 12.59 -0.81 -37.33
N ARG A 8 12.76 -2.05 -37.80
CA ARG A 8 12.61 -2.48 -39.20
C ARG A 8 11.16 -2.69 -39.69
N ASP A 9 10.17 -2.26 -38.92
CA ASP A 9 8.76 -2.55 -39.17
C ASP A 9 8.03 -1.54 -40.04
N VAL A 10 8.71 -0.53 -40.60
CA VAL A 10 8.06 0.53 -41.42
C VAL A 10 8.12 0.26 -42.94
N LEU A 11 8.79 -0.82 -43.36
CA LEU A 11 9.01 -1.09 -44.80
C LEU A 11 8.04 -2.11 -45.43
N ALA A 12 7.11 -2.68 -44.69
CA ALA A 12 6.22 -3.74 -45.20
C ALA A 12 4.82 -3.25 -45.64
N GLN A 13 4.58 -1.94 -45.65
CA GLN A 13 3.22 -1.41 -45.86
C GLN A 13 3.02 -0.61 -47.16
N ARG A 14 3.95 -0.69 -48.10
CA ARG A 14 3.79 -0.02 -49.42
C ARG A 14 4.07 -0.96 -50.57
N LEU A 15 3.21 -1.96 -50.75
CA LEU A 15 3.15 -2.69 -52.06
C LEU A 15 1.89 -3.58 -52.08
N CYS A 16 0.74 -2.96 -52.33
CA CYS A 16 -0.42 -3.66 -52.86
C CYS A 16 -1.49 -2.64 -53.36
N VAL A 17 -1.17 -1.86 -54.38
CA VAL A 17 -2.19 -1.21 -55.18
C VAL A 17 -1.75 -1.32 -56.63
N THR A 18 -2.23 -2.30 -57.30
CA THR A 18 -2.66 -2.26 -58.73
C THR A 18 -2.94 -3.68 -59.20
N THR A 19 -4.19 -4.10 -59.24
CA THR A 19 -4.75 -4.86 -60.37
C THR A 19 -6.27 -4.67 -60.39
N LEU A 20 -6.67 -4.16 -61.48
CA LEU A 20 -7.98 -3.93 -62.08
C LEU A 20 -8.76 -5.24 -62.17
N GLY A 21 -10.06 -5.24 -61.86
CA GLY A 21 -10.94 -6.37 -62.21
C GLY A 21 -12.27 -6.36 -61.47
N LEU A 22 -13.19 -5.63 -61.99
CA LEU A 22 -14.61 -5.89 -62.30
C LEU A 22 -15.38 -6.93 -61.45
N THR A 23 -16.54 -6.43 -60.96
CA THR A 23 -17.77 -7.16 -60.58
C THR A 23 -17.71 -8.14 -59.43
N THR A 24 -18.26 -7.72 -58.30
CA THR A 24 -19.52 -8.28 -57.72
C THR A 24 -19.90 -7.47 -56.48
N LEU A 25 -21.10 -6.92 -56.52
CA LEU A 25 -21.75 -6.23 -55.41
C LEU A 25 -22.12 -7.28 -54.35
N VAL A 26 -21.30 -7.46 -53.33
CA VAL A 26 -21.63 -8.19 -52.16
C VAL A 26 -21.80 -7.18 -51.02
N LEU A 27 -23.06 -6.98 -50.64
CA LEU A 27 -23.39 -6.29 -49.39
C LEU A 27 -22.78 -7.08 -48.23
N VAL A 28 -21.57 -6.74 -47.81
CA VAL A 28 -21.06 -7.18 -46.55
C VAL A 28 -21.49 -6.15 -45.53
N ALA A 29 -22.54 -6.51 -44.78
CA ALA A 29 -22.86 -5.79 -43.55
C ALA A 29 -21.63 -5.80 -42.65
N ALA A 30 -20.89 -4.70 -42.67
CA ALA A 30 -19.79 -4.48 -41.73
C ALA A 30 -20.38 -4.36 -40.33
N CYS A 31 -20.43 -5.49 -39.61
CA CYS A 31 -20.55 -5.44 -38.17
C CYS A 31 -19.33 -4.71 -37.62
N THR A 32 -19.43 -3.41 -37.50
CA THR A 32 -18.49 -2.62 -36.73
C THR A 32 -18.64 -3.06 -35.28
N ARG A 33 -17.86 -4.07 -34.89
CA ARG A 33 -17.64 -4.35 -33.47
C ARG A 33 -16.94 -3.13 -32.90
N THR A 34 -17.72 -2.21 -32.35
CA THR A 34 -17.19 -1.17 -31.49
C THR A 34 -16.63 -1.87 -30.25
N THR A 35 -15.37 -2.24 -30.31
CA THR A 35 -14.65 -2.66 -29.11
C THR A 35 -14.56 -1.40 -28.25
N ARG A 36 -15.53 -1.22 -27.34
CA ARG A 36 -15.34 -0.29 -26.24
C ARG A 36 -14.20 -0.84 -25.41
N THR A 37 -13.01 -0.35 -25.66
CA THR A 37 -11.94 -0.45 -24.68
C THR A 37 -12.41 0.37 -23.49
N ILE A 38 -13.02 -0.31 -22.51
CA ILE A 38 -13.20 0.27 -21.21
C ILE A 38 -11.76 0.39 -20.69
N ILE A 39 -11.18 1.57 -20.84
CA ILE A 39 -10.05 1.97 -20.04
C ILE A 39 -10.66 2.03 -18.63
N LEU A 40 -10.61 0.92 -17.90
CA LEU A 40 -10.69 1.00 -16.46
C LEU A 40 -9.52 1.92 -16.11
N ALA A 41 -9.84 3.20 -15.86
CA ALA A 41 -8.97 4.01 -15.03
C ALA A 41 -8.60 3.09 -13.86
N PRO A 42 -7.30 2.95 -13.50
CA PRO A 42 -6.99 2.27 -12.27
C PRO A 42 -7.85 2.96 -11.22
N THR A 43 -8.91 2.27 -10.81
CA THR A 43 -9.60 2.59 -9.58
C THR A 43 -8.43 2.72 -8.63
N PRO A 44 -8.22 3.90 -7.98
CA PRO A 44 -7.34 3.90 -6.84
C PRO A 44 -7.85 2.70 -6.07
N GLU A 45 -7.03 1.64 -5.98
CA GLU A 45 -7.31 0.58 -5.05
C GLU A 45 -7.65 1.33 -3.79
N ALA A 46 -8.95 1.49 -3.56
CA ALA A 46 -9.41 1.68 -2.24
C ALA A 46 -8.71 0.50 -1.57
N GLU A 47 -7.53 0.81 -0.99
CA GLU A 47 -6.97 -0.06 0.03
C GLU A 47 -8.20 -0.34 0.84
N THR A 48 -8.75 -1.52 0.62
CA THR A 48 -9.83 -2.02 1.42
C THR A 48 -9.17 -2.04 2.77
N ALA A 49 -9.32 -0.91 3.48
CA ALA A 49 -8.96 -0.80 4.87
C ALA A 49 -9.86 -1.84 5.53
N GLY A 50 -9.43 -3.08 5.40
CA GLY A 50 -9.98 -4.19 6.13
C GLY A 50 -10.00 -3.76 7.59
N PRO A 51 -10.92 -4.28 8.39
CA PRO A 51 -11.09 -3.86 9.76
C PRO A 51 -9.73 -3.90 10.45
N SER A 52 -9.12 -2.73 10.61
CA SER A 52 -7.78 -2.59 11.16
C SER A 52 -7.88 -2.40 12.65
N THR A 53 -8.15 -3.46 13.33
CA THR A 53 -7.98 -3.48 14.77
C THR A 53 -6.50 -3.56 15.11
N ALA A 54 -6.19 -3.28 16.35
CA ALA A 54 -5.03 -3.91 16.94
C ALA A 54 -4.91 -5.38 16.47
N ALA A 55 -6.01 -6.09 16.27
CA ALA A 55 -6.07 -7.42 15.67
C ALA A 55 -5.73 -7.44 14.17
N THR A 56 -6.10 -6.44 13.37
CA THR A 56 -5.75 -6.35 11.95
C THR A 56 -4.36 -5.78 11.71
N LEU A 57 -3.80 -5.05 12.65
CA LEU A 57 -2.38 -4.74 12.66
C LEU A 57 -1.54 -5.97 13.05
N GLY A 58 -2.18 -7.10 13.41
CA GLY A 58 -1.47 -8.26 13.94
C GLY A 58 -0.96 -8.06 15.36
N VAL A 59 -1.50 -7.07 16.07
CA VAL A 59 -1.19 -6.79 17.49
C VAL A 59 -2.38 -7.21 18.33
N PRO A 60 -2.32 -8.32 19.07
CA PRO A 60 -3.41 -8.73 19.94
C PRO A 60 -3.69 -7.68 21.03
N PRO A 61 -4.95 -7.49 21.48
CA PRO A 61 -5.31 -6.49 22.47
C PRO A 61 -4.48 -6.54 23.77
N GLY A 62 -4.16 -7.74 24.26
CA GLY A 62 -3.29 -7.95 25.44
C GLY A 62 -1.82 -7.58 25.23
N HIS A 63 -1.44 -7.16 24.02
CA HIS A 63 -0.10 -6.72 23.66
C HIS A 63 0.00 -5.21 23.44
N LEU A 64 -1.08 -4.47 23.59
CA LEU A 64 -1.03 -3.01 23.60
C LEU A 64 -0.27 -2.50 24.82
N PRO A 65 0.46 -1.37 24.70
CA PRO A 65 1.12 -0.75 25.86
C PRO A 65 0.07 -0.20 26.85
N LYS A 66 0.49 0.05 28.08
CA LYS A 66 -0.32 0.76 29.06
C LYS A 66 -0.57 2.21 28.59
N PRO A 67 -1.67 2.85 29.04
CA PRO A 67 -1.89 4.27 28.78
C PRO A 67 -0.67 5.11 29.21
N GLY A 68 -0.22 6.02 28.35
CA GLY A 68 0.97 6.84 28.55
C GLY A 68 2.29 6.18 28.18
N GLU A 69 2.27 4.92 27.79
CA GLU A 69 3.48 4.16 27.45
C GLU A 69 3.54 3.77 25.99
N CYS A 70 4.72 3.38 25.57
CA CYS A 70 5.04 2.94 24.23
C CYS A 70 5.54 1.50 24.18
N ARG A 71 5.45 0.89 23.00
CA ARG A 71 5.98 -0.43 22.71
C ARG A 71 6.55 -0.49 21.30
N VAL A 72 7.70 -1.12 21.16
CA VAL A 72 8.22 -1.52 19.84
C VAL A 72 7.56 -2.83 19.42
N TRP A 73 7.06 -2.87 18.21
CA TRP A 73 6.46 -4.04 17.59
C TRP A 73 7.09 -4.32 16.24
N ILE A 74 7.45 -5.55 15.98
CA ILE A 74 8.01 -5.96 14.69
C ILE A 74 6.91 -6.70 13.89
N PRO A 75 6.42 -6.13 12.77
CA PRO A 75 5.44 -6.78 11.93
C PRO A 75 5.91 -8.15 11.44
N GLY A 76 4.99 -9.11 11.36
CA GLY A 76 5.31 -10.46 10.91
C GLY A 76 5.98 -11.36 11.97
N VAL A 77 6.45 -10.79 13.08
CA VAL A 77 6.98 -11.58 14.20
C VAL A 77 5.84 -11.99 15.15
N PRO A 78 5.71 -13.27 15.52
CA PRO A 78 4.68 -13.73 16.44
C PRO A 78 4.71 -13.01 17.80
N PRO A 79 3.55 -12.80 18.45
CA PRO A 79 3.46 -12.06 19.71
C PRO A 79 4.39 -12.56 20.82
N GLY A 80 4.63 -13.86 20.91
CA GLY A 80 5.53 -14.46 21.89
C GLY A 80 7.02 -14.19 21.65
N ARG A 81 7.38 -13.76 20.44
CA ARG A 81 8.77 -13.46 20.03
C ARG A 81 9.06 -11.97 19.90
N GLN A 82 8.09 -11.13 20.21
CA GLN A 82 8.25 -9.68 20.16
C GLN A 82 9.28 -9.16 21.18
N PRO A 83 9.96 -8.04 20.90
CA PRO A 83 10.90 -7.42 21.83
C PRO A 83 10.28 -7.13 23.20
N ARG A 84 11.08 -7.25 24.24
CA ARG A 84 10.72 -6.84 25.60
C ARG A 84 11.41 -5.52 25.96
N PRO A 85 10.84 -4.72 26.85
CA PRO A 85 9.59 -4.92 27.59
C PRO A 85 8.34 -4.67 26.74
N LYS A 86 7.21 -5.24 27.18
CA LYS A 86 5.89 -5.04 26.53
C LYS A 86 5.37 -3.61 26.61
N SER A 87 5.89 -2.82 27.53
CA SER A 87 5.45 -1.45 27.78
C SER A 87 6.59 -0.69 28.44
N ARG A 88 6.86 0.52 27.99
CA ARG A 88 7.96 1.37 28.49
C ARG A 88 7.67 2.83 28.22
N SER A 89 8.49 3.73 28.80
CA SER A 89 8.47 5.16 28.48
C SER A 89 8.62 5.37 26.99
N CYS A 90 7.93 6.36 26.46
CA CYS A 90 8.05 6.77 25.05
C CYS A 90 9.32 7.61 24.80
N ALA A 91 9.92 8.17 25.85
CA ALA A 91 11.14 8.96 25.71
C ALA A 91 12.28 8.11 25.15
N GLY A 92 12.84 8.53 24.03
CA GLY A 92 13.95 7.87 23.36
C GLY A 92 13.63 6.50 22.75
N ILE A 93 12.35 6.16 22.61
CA ILE A 93 11.96 4.84 22.05
C ILE A 93 12.38 4.69 20.59
N GLU A 94 12.42 5.80 19.86
CA GLU A 94 12.84 5.85 18.46
C GLU A 94 14.28 5.35 18.31
N ALA A 95 15.16 5.69 19.25
CA ALA A 95 16.58 5.28 19.20
C ALA A 95 16.78 3.75 19.28
N VAL A 96 15.79 3.02 19.80
CA VAL A 96 15.85 1.55 19.94
C VAL A 96 14.87 0.84 19.00
N ALA A 97 14.16 1.58 18.16
CA ALA A 97 13.20 1.02 17.21
C ALA A 97 13.91 0.58 15.92
N PRO A 98 13.94 -0.73 15.61
CA PRO A 98 14.56 -1.22 14.37
C PRO A 98 13.88 -0.67 13.12
N ALA A 99 14.61 -0.64 12.02
CA ALA A 99 14.05 -0.33 10.71
C ALA A 99 12.88 -1.27 10.38
N GLY A 100 11.80 -0.71 9.83
CA GLY A 100 10.58 -1.45 9.50
C GLY A 100 9.71 -1.87 10.69
N SER A 101 10.09 -1.50 11.93
CA SER A 101 9.26 -1.74 13.10
C SER A 101 8.16 -0.69 13.25
N TRP A 102 7.26 -0.94 14.19
CA TRP A 102 6.25 0.03 14.63
C TRP A 102 6.51 0.43 16.08
N ILE A 103 6.26 1.69 16.39
CA ILE A 103 6.20 2.19 17.76
C ILE A 103 4.72 2.41 18.08
N ILE A 104 4.18 1.57 18.94
CA ILE A 104 2.79 1.66 19.37
C ILE A 104 2.73 2.53 20.62
N TYR A 105 1.93 3.59 20.56
CA TYR A 105 1.70 4.50 21.67
C TYR A 105 0.22 4.52 22.06
N ARG A 106 -0.08 4.51 23.35
CA ARG A 106 -1.43 4.65 23.89
C ARG A 106 -1.53 5.93 24.71
N PRO A 107 -2.30 6.95 24.24
CA PRO A 107 -2.45 8.21 24.97
C PRO A 107 -3.10 8.03 26.35
N THR A 108 -2.72 8.86 27.32
CA THR A 108 -3.41 8.95 28.62
C THR A 108 -4.71 9.75 28.51
N ALA A 109 -4.72 10.79 27.66
CA ALA A 109 -5.86 11.68 27.46
C ALA A 109 -7.05 10.97 26.78
N ASP A 110 -6.78 10.12 25.81
CA ASP A 110 -7.79 9.26 25.17
C ASP A 110 -7.32 7.81 25.09
N ARG A 111 -7.69 7.04 26.10
CA ARG A 111 -7.31 5.62 26.22
C ARG A 111 -7.96 4.72 25.18
N ARG A 112 -8.95 5.24 24.43
CA ARG A 112 -9.61 4.52 23.35
C ARG A 112 -8.80 4.53 22.07
N LEU A 113 -7.79 5.40 21.98
CA LEU A 113 -6.96 5.51 20.81
C LEU A 113 -5.62 4.79 20.97
N VAL A 114 -5.10 4.33 19.85
CA VAL A 114 -3.76 3.78 19.71
C VAL A 114 -3.10 4.43 18.50
N HIS A 115 -1.94 5.02 18.71
CA HIS A 115 -1.12 5.58 17.65
C HIS A 115 -0.05 4.57 17.25
N VAL A 116 0.03 4.27 15.97
CA VAL A 116 1.04 3.40 15.38
C VAL A 116 1.97 4.25 14.52
N ARG A 117 3.18 4.45 15.01
CA ARG A 117 4.25 5.15 14.30
C ARG A 117 5.05 4.13 13.51
N GLU A 118 5.04 4.24 12.21
CA GLU A 118 5.80 3.36 11.32
C GLU A 118 7.23 3.86 11.18
N VAL A 119 8.19 3.01 11.48
CA VAL A 119 9.61 3.30 11.29
C VAL A 119 10.02 2.95 9.87
N ASP A 120 10.80 3.82 9.25
CA ASP A 120 11.33 3.65 7.89
C ASP A 120 11.99 2.27 7.73
N ARG A 121 11.80 1.63 6.59
CA ARG A 121 12.32 0.27 6.34
C ARG A 121 13.83 0.21 6.15
N ALA A 122 14.45 1.34 5.79
CA ALA A 122 15.88 1.44 5.57
C ALA A 122 16.61 2.16 6.70
N ARG A 123 15.89 2.96 7.52
CA ARG A 123 16.48 3.82 8.55
C ARG A 123 15.82 3.57 9.90
N ALA A 124 16.55 2.93 10.80
CA ALA A 124 16.11 2.73 12.18
C ALA A 124 15.81 4.07 12.87
N GLY A 125 14.78 4.12 13.69
CA GLY A 125 14.41 5.29 14.48
C GLY A 125 13.72 6.42 13.70
N VAL A 126 13.66 6.38 12.37
CA VAL A 126 13.01 7.42 11.56
C VAL A 126 11.54 7.08 11.37
N VAL A 127 10.64 7.83 11.98
CA VAL A 127 9.20 7.67 11.81
C VAL A 127 8.78 8.33 10.49
N VAL A 128 8.09 7.59 9.63
CA VAL A 128 7.64 8.03 8.31
C VAL A 128 6.12 8.19 8.19
N ARG A 129 5.37 7.59 9.10
CA ARG A 129 3.91 7.66 9.13
C ARG A 129 3.38 7.42 10.52
N ILE A 130 2.29 8.10 10.88
CA ILE A 130 1.55 7.87 12.11
C ILE A 130 0.11 7.54 11.75
N ARG A 131 -0.38 6.38 12.18
CA ARG A 131 -1.77 5.95 12.01
C ARG A 131 -2.45 5.83 13.36
N VAL A 132 -3.67 6.31 13.46
CA VAL A 132 -4.48 6.27 14.68
C VAL A 132 -5.62 5.28 14.53
N PHE A 133 -5.80 4.45 15.53
CA PHE A 133 -6.81 3.40 15.57
C PHE A 133 -7.57 3.43 16.89
N GLU A 134 -8.79 2.90 16.91
CA GLU A 134 -9.49 2.59 18.14
C GLU A 134 -8.86 1.36 18.80
N ALA A 135 -8.57 1.44 20.09
CA ALA A 135 -7.88 0.38 20.83
C ALA A 135 -8.70 -0.91 20.96
N GLU A 136 -10.00 -0.80 20.97
CA GLU A 136 -10.94 -1.90 21.22
C GLU A 136 -11.38 -2.59 19.93
N SER A 137 -11.87 -1.81 18.99
CA SER A 137 -12.33 -2.30 17.69
C SER A 137 -11.21 -2.39 16.67
N GLY A 138 -10.20 -1.51 16.82
CA GLY A 138 -9.08 -1.20 15.95
C GLY A 138 -9.48 -0.65 14.61
N LYS A 139 -10.63 -0.10 14.57
CA LYS A 139 -11.06 0.72 13.45
C LYS A 139 -10.04 1.82 13.21
N PHE A 140 -9.61 1.97 11.97
CA PHE A 140 -8.80 3.10 11.55
C PHE A 140 -9.57 4.42 11.75
N VAL A 141 -8.92 5.40 12.34
CA VAL A 141 -9.51 6.72 12.62
C VAL A 141 -8.96 7.74 11.65
N ARG A 142 -7.65 7.90 11.58
CA ARG A 142 -6.98 8.89 10.74
C ARG A 142 -5.49 8.63 10.62
N ASP A 143 -4.86 9.25 9.62
CA ASP A 143 -3.42 9.46 9.58
C ASP A 143 -3.04 10.77 10.28
N GLU A 144 -1.84 10.82 10.84
CA GLU A 144 -1.20 12.01 11.38
C GLU A 144 0.18 12.18 10.75
N ASN A 145 0.65 13.42 10.66
CA ASN A 145 2.02 13.67 10.21
C ASN A 145 3.02 13.28 11.31
N PRO A 146 4.19 12.73 10.92
CA PRO A 146 5.29 12.45 11.85
C PRO A 146 5.84 13.69 12.54
#